data_edc39450a97d51bf9f8e2ce70b4c482e
#
_entry.id   edc39450a97d51bf9f8e2ce70b4c482e
#
_cell.length_a   1.000
_cell.length_b   1.000
_cell.length_c   1.000
_cell.angle_alpha   90.00
_cell.angle_beta   90.00
_cell.angle_gamma   90.00
#
_symmetry.space_group_name_H-M   'P 1'
#
loop_
_entity.id
_entity.type
_entity.pdbx_description
1 polymer ?
#
loop_
_entity_poly.entity_id
_entity_poly.type
_entity_poly.pdbx_seq_one_letter_code
_entity_poly.pdbx_strand_id
1 'polypeptide(L)'
;MSTIEAAAPAQDAIQRVRDLLAAKPDGLIEAIAREAGVSTQTALEQLPADQRLFVAAERFEAVWQDLATWGEVLFLMHTPDVVLECVGTLPVGSFGHGYYNIHGDSPIGGHIKAENCKAVYLVDRASGQGRRACSVQFFNGAGDVMFKIFVRRDANRALLPDQLERFESLKTKFV
;
A
#
# COMPACT_ATOMS: atom_id res chain seq x y z
N MET A 1 27.42 -5.15 -5.29
CA MET A 1 26.15 -5.69 -4.73
C MET A 1 25.25 -6.01 -5.88
N SER A 2 24.99 -7.29 -6.09
CA SER A 2 24.19 -7.76 -7.24
C SER A 2 22.73 -7.44 -6.96
N THR A 3 22.13 -6.56 -7.73
CA THR A 3 20.68 -6.36 -7.78
C THR A 3 20.08 -7.64 -8.35
N ILE A 4 19.41 -8.41 -7.53
CA ILE A 4 18.60 -9.53 -8.03
C ILE A 4 17.39 -8.88 -8.71
N GLU A 5 17.48 -8.75 -10.02
CA GLU A 5 16.36 -8.39 -10.86
C GLU A 5 15.38 -9.57 -10.81
N ALA A 6 14.21 -9.36 -10.22
CA ALA A 6 13.20 -10.41 -10.15
C ALA A 6 12.80 -10.79 -11.58
N ALA A 7 12.93 -12.09 -11.91
CA ALA A 7 12.49 -12.60 -13.20
C ALA A 7 11.00 -12.30 -13.41
N ALA A 8 10.62 -11.91 -14.64
CA ALA A 8 9.22 -11.70 -14.98
C ALA A 8 8.40 -12.96 -14.67
N PRO A 9 7.24 -12.83 -14.00
CA PRO A 9 6.42 -13.98 -13.67
C PRO A 9 5.93 -14.70 -14.92
N ALA A 10 5.87 -16.03 -14.87
CA ALA A 10 5.36 -16.83 -15.96
C ALA A 10 3.90 -16.47 -16.28
N GLN A 11 3.51 -16.48 -17.56
CA GLN A 11 2.14 -16.15 -17.99
C GLN A 11 1.08 -16.98 -17.26
N ASP A 12 1.37 -18.25 -16.98
CA ASP A 12 0.47 -19.14 -16.22
C ASP A 12 0.22 -18.65 -14.79
N ALA A 13 1.23 -18.10 -14.13
CA ALA A 13 1.09 -17.53 -12.79
C ALA A 13 0.22 -16.25 -12.80
N ILE A 14 0.36 -15.41 -13.81
CA ILE A 14 -0.50 -14.23 -14.01
C ILE A 14 -1.95 -14.64 -14.24
N GLN A 15 -2.18 -15.64 -15.09
CA GLN A 15 -3.54 -16.14 -15.32
C GLN A 15 -4.14 -16.71 -14.04
N ARG A 16 -3.36 -17.45 -13.25
CA ARG A 16 -3.80 -17.95 -11.96
C ARG A 16 -4.20 -16.83 -10.99
N VAL A 17 -3.47 -15.72 -10.95
CA VAL A 17 -3.86 -14.53 -10.17
C VAL A 17 -5.23 -14.03 -10.60
N ARG A 18 -5.45 -13.89 -11.92
CA ARG A 18 -6.72 -13.40 -12.47
C ARG A 18 -7.89 -14.32 -12.13
N ASP A 19 -7.68 -15.63 -12.19
CA ASP A 19 -8.70 -16.63 -11.84
C ASP A 19 -9.05 -16.57 -10.34
N LEU A 20 -8.04 -16.42 -9.48
CA LEU A 20 -8.24 -16.26 -8.04
C LEU A 20 -8.97 -14.95 -7.69
N LEU A 21 -8.62 -13.84 -8.35
CA LEU A 21 -9.31 -12.57 -8.19
C LEU A 21 -10.77 -12.64 -8.67
N ALA A 22 -11.03 -13.35 -9.76
CA ALA A 22 -12.39 -13.55 -10.27
C ALA A 22 -13.23 -14.39 -9.30
N ALA A 23 -12.63 -15.41 -8.69
CA ALA A 23 -13.29 -16.26 -7.70
C ALA A 23 -13.53 -15.56 -6.35
N LYS A 24 -12.63 -14.65 -5.96
CA LYS A 24 -12.69 -13.90 -4.70
C LYS A 24 -12.32 -12.42 -4.93
N PRO A 25 -13.24 -11.60 -5.44
CA PRO A 25 -12.96 -10.19 -5.76
C PRO A 25 -12.54 -9.33 -4.56
N ASP A 26 -12.92 -9.72 -3.35
CA ASP A 26 -12.55 -9.09 -2.08
C ASP A 26 -11.43 -9.84 -1.32
N GLY A 27 -10.80 -10.82 -1.96
CA GLY A 27 -9.74 -11.64 -1.37
C GLY A 27 -8.49 -10.82 -1.01
N LEU A 28 -7.75 -11.28 0.00
CA LEU A 28 -6.50 -10.66 0.42
C LEU A 28 -5.43 -10.85 -0.67
N ILE A 29 -4.87 -9.75 -1.17
CA ILE A 29 -3.90 -9.77 -2.28
C ILE A 29 -2.66 -10.59 -1.93
N GLU A 30 -2.17 -10.48 -0.70
CA GLU A 30 -1.02 -11.26 -0.21
C GLU A 30 -1.29 -12.78 -0.24
N ALA A 31 -2.51 -13.19 0.07
CA ALA A 31 -2.88 -14.61 0.00
C ALA A 31 -2.97 -15.09 -1.46
N ILE A 32 -3.55 -14.29 -2.33
CA ILE A 32 -3.65 -14.56 -3.77
C ILE A 32 -2.24 -14.65 -4.38
N ALA A 33 -1.37 -13.70 -4.07
CA ALA A 33 0.02 -13.68 -4.53
C ALA A 33 0.78 -14.95 -4.12
N ARG A 34 0.65 -15.34 -2.85
CA ARG A 34 1.28 -16.56 -2.31
C ARG A 34 0.76 -17.81 -3.01
N GLU A 35 -0.54 -17.92 -3.20
CA GLU A 35 -1.17 -19.09 -3.85
C GLU A 35 -0.77 -19.19 -5.32
N ALA A 36 -0.62 -18.06 -6.01
CA ALA A 36 -0.18 -18.02 -7.40
C ALA A 36 1.34 -18.10 -7.59
N GLY A 37 2.13 -17.96 -6.51
CA GLY A 37 3.59 -18.00 -6.57
C GLY A 37 4.21 -16.75 -7.18
N VAL A 38 3.59 -15.57 -6.98
CA VAL A 38 4.07 -14.28 -7.48
C VAL A 38 4.26 -13.29 -6.33
N SER A 39 4.90 -12.13 -6.61
CA SER A 39 4.97 -11.04 -5.63
C SER A 39 3.60 -10.41 -5.39
N THR A 40 3.44 -9.77 -4.24
CA THR A 40 2.20 -9.04 -3.90
C THR A 40 1.94 -7.91 -4.90
N GLN A 41 2.98 -7.20 -5.34
CA GLN A 41 2.87 -6.17 -6.39
C GLN A 41 2.34 -6.77 -7.69
N THR A 42 2.92 -7.89 -8.16
CA THR A 42 2.46 -8.57 -9.37
C THR A 42 0.97 -8.94 -9.29
N ALA A 43 0.53 -9.46 -8.15
CA ALA A 43 -0.88 -9.79 -7.95
C ALA A 43 -1.77 -8.54 -7.93
N LEU A 44 -1.34 -7.47 -7.27
CA LEU A 44 -2.05 -6.19 -7.24
C LEU A 44 -2.21 -5.59 -8.63
N GLU A 45 -1.19 -5.71 -9.46
CA GLU A 45 -1.20 -5.20 -10.84
C GLU A 45 -2.20 -5.93 -11.75
N GLN A 46 -2.76 -7.05 -11.32
CA GLN A 46 -3.85 -7.74 -12.03
C GLN A 46 -5.25 -7.25 -11.64
N LEU A 47 -5.37 -6.36 -10.66
CA LEU A 47 -6.64 -5.69 -10.35
C LEU A 47 -7.13 -4.87 -11.55
N PRO A 48 -8.46 -4.68 -11.69
CA PRO A 48 -9.02 -3.71 -12.65
C PRO A 48 -8.37 -2.33 -12.52
N ALA A 49 -8.25 -1.63 -13.64
CA ALA A 49 -7.57 -0.33 -13.70
C ALA A 49 -8.23 0.75 -12.82
N ASP A 50 -9.52 0.65 -12.57
CA ASP A 50 -10.27 1.55 -11.70
C ASP A 50 -10.04 1.28 -10.20
N GLN A 51 -9.45 0.14 -9.85
CA GLN A 51 -9.17 -0.25 -8.46
C GLN A 51 -7.75 0.04 -8.02
N ARG A 52 -6.86 0.41 -8.92
CA ARG A 52 -5.45 0.68 -8.63
C ARG A 52 -4.91 1.84 -9.44
N LEU A 53 -4.04 2.63 -8.84
CA LEU A 53 -3.35 3.71 -9.52
C LEU A 53 -1.87 3.68 -9.12
N PHE A 54 -1.01 3.60 -10.12
CA PHE A 54 0.45 3.64 -9.91
C PHE A 54 0.93 5.07 -9.68
N VAL A 55 1.82 5.23 -8.71
CA VAL A 55 2.58 6.47 -8.45
C VAL A 55 4.07 6.11 -8.41
N ALA A 56 4.87 6.86 -9.14
CA ALA A 56 6.31 6.62 -9.20
C ALA A 56 6.98 6.78 -7.83
N ALA A 57 7.98 5.93 -7.55
CA ALA A 57 8.67 5.91 -6.23
C ALA A 57 9.37 7.23 -5.87
N GLU A 58 9.76 8.01 -6.87
CA GLU A 58 10.34 9.36 -6.69
C GLU A 58 9.39 10.32 -5.99
N ARG A 59 8.09 10.01 -5.97
CA ARG A 59 7.05 10.75 -5.24
C ARG A 59 6.90 10.33 -3.79
N PHE A 60 7.69 9.38 -3.30
CA PHE A 60 7.59 8.84 -1.92
C PHE A 60 7.41 9.94 -0.88
N GLU A 61 8.33 10.92 -0.84
CA GLU A 61 8.28 11.98 0.16
C GLU A 61 7.04 12.86 0.01
N ALA A 62 6.70 13.24 -1.22
CA ALA A 62 5.53 14.08 -1.49
C ALA A 62 4.22 13.36 -1.11
N VAL A 63 4.11 12.06 -1.38
CA VAL A 63 2.97 11.23 -0.96
C VAL A 63 2.92 11.12 0.57
N TRP A 64 4.06 10.87 1.22
CA TRP A 64 4.11 10.80 2.68
C TRP A 64 3.69 12.11 3.34
N GLN A 65 4.20 13.25 2.86
CA GLN A 65 3.86 14.58 3.37
C GLN A 65 2.37 14.89 3.21
N ASP A 66 1.76 14.47 2.11
CA ASP A 66 0.32 14.60 1.92
C ASP A 66 -0.44 13.73 2.95
N LEU A 67 -0.09 12.45 3.07
CA LEU A 67 -0.66 11.52 4.05
C LEU A 67 -0.55 12.05 5.49
N ALA A 68 0.55 12.73 5.84
CA ALA A 68 0.75 13.33 7.15
C ALA A 68 -0.27 14.43 7.50
N THR A 69 -0.98 14.96 6.50
CA THR A 69 -2.05 15.94 6.70
C THR A 69 -3.44 15.33 6.94
N TRP A 70 -3.57 13.98 6.87
CA TRP A 70 -4.87 13.31 6.91
C TRP A 70 -5.45 13.15 8.33
N GLY A 71 -4.72 13.53 9.37
CA GLY A 71 -5.06 13.22 10.75
C GLY A 71 -4.70 11.77 11.10
N GLU A 72 -5.45 11.14 11.98
CA GLU A 72 -5.21 9.75 12.35
C GLU A 72 -5.57 8.80 11.20
N VAL A 73 -4.61 8.02 10.76
CA VAL A 73 -4.76 6.97 9.74
C VAL A 73 -4.58 5.59 10.36
N LEU A 74 -4.86 4.54 9.61
CA LEU A 74 -4.46 3.19 9.98
C LEU A 74 -3.18 2.82 9.22
N PHE A 75 -2.08 2.74 9.96
CA PHE A 75 -0.80 2.22 9.46
C PHE A 75 -0.78 0.70 9.62
N LEU A 76 -0.47 -0.01 8.56
CA LEU A 76 -0.46 -1.48 8.56
C LEU A 76 0.83 -2.01 7.95
N MET A 77 1.48 -2.93 8.68
CA MET A 77 2.54 -3.79 8.16
C MET A 77 2.02 -5.22 8.08
N HIS A 78 2.27 -5.87 6.95
CA HIS A 78 1.87 -7.25 6.73
C HIS A 78 3.07 -8.06 6.25
N THR A 79 3.52 -8.96 7.08
CA THR A 79 4.54 -9.97 6.76
C THR A 79 3.89 -11.36 6.76
N PRO A 80 4.58 -12.41 6.31
CA PRO A 80 4.05 -13.78 6.42
C PRO A 80 3.67 -14.20 7.84
N ASP A 81 4.30 -13.58 8.84
CA ASP A 81 4.19 -14.00 10.24
C ASP A 81 3.35 -13.04 11.09
N VAL A 82 3.24 -11.77 10.68
CA VAL A 82 2.63 -10.72 11.51
C VAL A 82 1.85 -9.74 10.66
N VAL A 83 0.65 -9.41 11.13
CA VAL A 83 -0.07 -8.20 10.70
C VAL A 83 -0.07 -7.23 11.88
N LEU A 84 0.62 -6.10 11.72
CA LEU A 84 0.66 -5.04 12.71
C LEU A 84 -0.18 -3.87 12.25
N GLU A 85 -1.13 -3.46 13.08
CA GLU A 85 -2.00 -2.31 12.86
C GLU A 85 -1.74 -1.25 13.91
N CYS A 86 -1.55 -0.01 13.49
CA CYS A 86 -1.37 1.12 14.39
C CYS A 86 -2.21 2.30 13.91
N VAL A 87 -3.04 2.84 14.79
CA VAL A 87 -3.82 4.06 14.53
C VAL A 87 -3.08 5.26 15.10
N GLY A 88 -2.84 6.26 14.28
CA GLY A 88 -2.17 7.49 14.68
C GLY A 88 -1.98 8.45 13.53
N THR A 89 -1.50 9.64 13.84
CA THR A 89 -1.06 10.61 12.83
C THR A 89 0.31 10.19 12.28
N LEU A 90 0.55 10.48 11.00
CA LEU A 90 1.89 10.28 10.44
C LEU A 90 2.75 11.50 10.75
N PRO A 91 3.89 11.34 11.44
CA PRO A 91 4.84 12.44 11.58
C PRO A 91 5.38 12.86 10.22
N VAL A 92 5.58 14.16 10.03
CA VAL A 92 6.33 14.66 8.87
C VAL A 92 7.76 14.15 9.00
N GLY A 93 8.24 13.45 7.99
CA GLY A 93 9.56 12.85 8.01
C GLY A 93 10.64 13.77 7.45
N SER A 94 11.88 13.34 7.62
CA SER A 94 13.05 13.95 6.99
C SER A 94 14.11 12.92 6.66
N PHE A 95 14.84 13.13 5.56
CA PHE A 95 15.96 12.26 5.20
C PHE A 95 17.18 12.53 6.08
N GLY A 96 17.84 11.45 6.48
CA GLY A 96 19.09 11.50 7.23
C GLY A 96 19.61 10.10 7.53
N HIS A 97 20.92 9.95 7.50
CA HIS A 97 21.62 8.69 7.80
C HIS A 97 21.14 7.47 7.00
N GLY A 98 20.72 7.68 5.73
CA GLY A 98 20.23 6.62 4.86
C GLY A 98 18.80 6.17 5.10
N TYR A 99 18.03 6.94 5.88
CA TYR A 99 16.63 6.68 6.17
C TYR A 99 15.76 7.91 5.95
N TYR A 100 14.49 7.68 5.74
CA TYR A 100 13.44 8.66 5.96
C TYR A 100 12.97 8.49 7.41
N ASN A 101 13.30 9.46 8.24
CA ASN A 101 13.09 9.40 9.70
C ASN A 101 11.75 10.03 10.04
N ILE A 102 10.89 9.27 10.71
CA ILE A 102 9.57 9.70 11.12
C ILE A 102 9.51 9.73 12.65
N HIS A 103 9.58 10.92 13.21
CA HIS A 103 9.57 11.18 14.66
C HIS A 103 8.55 12.25 15.00
N GLY A 104 7.84 12.09 16.10
CA GLY A 104 6.84 13.02 16.60
C GLY A 104 6.10 12.44 17.80
N ASP A 105 5.04 13.10 18.22
CA ASP A 105 4.20 12.68 19.36
C ASP A 105 3.15 11.63 18.99
N SER A 106 3.33 10.97 17.86
CA SER A 106 2.46 9.88 17.38
C SER A 106 2.98 8.52 17.87
N PRO A 107 2.10 7.52 18.05
CA PRO A 107 2.51 6.13 18.25
C PRO A 107 3.21 5.55 17.01
N ILE A 108 3.08 6.19 15.83
CA ILE A 108 3.75 5.81 14.59
C ILE A 108 5.07 6.56 14.50
N GLY A 109 6.17 5.85 14.52
CA GLY A 109 7.52 6.43 14.46
C GLY A 109 8.55 5.40 14.06
N GLY A 110 9.71 5.86 13.63
CA GLY A 110 10.83 5.01 13.27
C GLY A 110 11.62 5.49 12.06
N HIS A 111 12.14 4.54 11.30
CA HIS A 111 13.04 4.77 10.18
C HIS A 111 12.63 3.94 8.98
N ILE A 112 12.41 4.59 7.84
CA ILE A 112 12.02 3.94 6.60
C ILE A 112 13.19 4.01 5.61
N LYS A 113 13.59 2.87 5.06
CA LYS A 113 14.51 2.80 3.91
C LYS A 113 13.75 3.22 2.64
N ALA A 114 13.52 4.53 2.47
CA ALA A 114 12.77 5.05 1.34
C ALA A 114 13.40 4.71 -0.01
N GLU A 115 14.72 4.55 -0.08
CA GLU A 115 15.45 4.10 -1.27
C GLU A 115 15.03 2.69 -1.76
N ASN A 116 14.48 1.86 -0.85
CA ASN A 116 13.96 0.54 -1.19
C ASN A 116 12.57 0.61 -1.81
N CYS A 117 11.84 1.71 -1.65
CA CYS A 117 10.56 1.90 -2.31
C CYS A 117 10.76 2.00 -3.82
N LYS A 118 10.08 1.16 -4.59
CA LYS A 118 10.15 1.13 -6.06
C LYS A 118 8.82 1.39 -6.73
N ALA A 119 7.73 1.29 -5.98
CA ALA A 119 6.40 1.61 -6.47
C ALA A 119 5.49 2.04 -5.32
N VAL A 120 4.57 2.92 -5.61
CA VAL A 120 3.45 3.27 -4.72
C VAL A 120 2.16 3.03 -5.48
N TYR A 121 1.16 2.46 -4.82
CA TYR A 121 -0.17 2.26 -5.41
C TYR A 121 -1.24 2.85 -4.50
N LEU A 122 -2.14 3.61 -5.11
CA LEU A 122 -3.42 3.92 -4.51
C LEU A 122 -4.38 2.79 -4.87
N VAL A 123 -4.97 2.16 -3.87
CA VAL A 123 -5.83 0.99 -4.04
C VAL A 123 -7.22 1.27 -3.47
N ASP A 124 -8.23 1.12 -4.31
CA ASP A 124 -9.63 1.38 -4.00
C ASP A 124 -10.45 0.18 -4.42
N ARG A 125 -10.76 -0.70 -3.48
CA ARG A 125 -11.47 -1.95 -3.78
C ARG A 125 -12.22 -2.50 -2.59
N ALA A 126 -13.12 -3.44 -2.85
CA ALA A 126 -13.69 -4.25 -1.78
C ALA A 126 -12.60 -5.12 -1.14
N SER A 127 -12.57 -5.18 0.18
CA SER A 127 -11.65 -5.99 0.96
C SER A 127 -12.38 -6.55 2.16
N GLY A 128 -12.27 -7.85 2.37
CA GLY A 128 -12.88 -8.55 3.49
C GLY A 128 -14.38 -8.25 3.70
N GLN A 129 -15.23 -9.21 3.52
CA GLN A 129 -16.69 -9.05 3.64
C GLN A 129 -17.32 -8.02 2.68
N GLY A 130 -16.67 -7.78 1.52
CA GLY A 130 -17.20 -6.90 0.48
C GLY A 130 -17.19 -5.39 0.80
N ARG A 131 -16.50 -4.96 1.86
CA ARG A 131 -16.44 -3.54 2.24
C ARG A 131 -15.38 -2.79 1.45
N ARG A 132 -15.75 -1.64 0.87
CA ARG A 132 -14.79 -0.74 0.20
C ARG A 132 -13.68 -0.35 1.17
N ALA A 133 -12.42 -0.50 0.74
CA ALA A 133 -11.23 -0.05 1.45
C ALA A 133 -10.36 0.78 0.51
N CYS A 134 -9.90 1.92 1.00
CA CYS A 134 -8.99 2.81 0.28
C CYS A 134 -7.66 2.83 1.01
N SER A 135 -6.56 2.57 0.31
CA SER A 135 -5.23 2.54 0.88
C SER A 135 -4.16 3.05 -0.07
N VAL A 136 -3.08 3.55 0.50
CA VAL A 136 -1.83 3.84 -0.19
C VAL A 136 -0.82 2.79 0.23
N GLN A 137 -0.28 2.05 -0.73
CA GLN A 137 0.59 0.90 -0.50
C GLN A 137 1.97 1.15 -1.11
N PHE A 138 3.02 0.89 -0.34
CA PHE A 138 4.41 1.11 -0.73
C PHE A 138 5.12 -0.21 -0.93
N PHE A 139 5.75 -0.39 -2.08
CA PHE A 139 6.38 -1.64 -2.50
C PHE A 139 7.89 -1.51 -2.68
N ASN A 140 8.63 -2.53 -2.26
CA ASN A 140 10.06 -2.64 -2.50
C ASN A 140 10.40 -3.25 -3.87
N GLY A 141 11.69 -3.36 -4.17
CA GLY A 141 12.17 -3.90 -5.45
C GLY A 141 11.90 -5.40 -5.67
N ALA A 142 11.57 -6.14 -4.62
CA ALA A 142 11.13 -7.54 -4.73
C ALA A 142 9.61 -7.66 -5.00
N GLY A 143 8.89 -6.55 -4.98
CA GLY A 143 7.43 -6.53 -5.09
C GLY A 143 6.70 -6.89 -3.80
N ASP A 144 7.40 -6.82 -2.66
CA ASP A 144 6.79 -6.99 -1.35
C ASP A 144 6.27 -5.65 -0.84
N VAL A 145 5.17 -5.69 -0.09
CA VAL A 145 4.64 -4.50 0.58
C VAL A 145 5.57 -4.11 1.74
N MET A 146 6.04 -2.88 1.72
CA MET A 146 6.77 -2.30 2.85
C MET A 146 5.80 -1.96 3.99
N PHE A 147 4.76 -1.23 3.67
CA PHE A 147 3.64 -0.87 4.56
C PHE A 147 2.47 -0.32 3.74
N LYS A 148 1.32 -0.18 4.41
CA LYS A 148 0.08 0.37 3.85
C LYS A 148 -0.47 1.45 4.78
N ILE A 149 -1.06 2.48 4.20
CA ILE A 149 -1.81 3.52 4.92
C ILE A 149 -3.25 3.45 4.46
N PHE A 150 -4.18 3.21 5.38
CA PHE A 150 -5.60 3.10 5.07
C PHE A 150 -6.37 4.35 5.51
N VAL A 151 -7.35 4.72 4.70
CA VAL A 151 -8.45 5.59 5.11
C VAL A 151 -9.18 4.92 6.27
N ARG A 152 -9.36 5.65 7.37
CA ARG A 152 -10.05 5.13 8.56
C ARG A 152 -11.56 5.05 8.38
N ARG A 153 -12.18 4.37 9.32
CA ARG A 153 -13.63 4.22 9.42
C ARG A 153 -14.13 4.84 10.70
N ASP A 154 -15.36 5.34 10.65
CA ASP A 154 -16.10 5.78 11.83
C ASP A 154 -16.67 4.60 12.64
N ALA A 155 -17.39 4.90 13.69
CA ALA A 155 -18.04 3.91 14.55
C ALA A 155 -19.08 3.05 13.81
N ASN A 156 -19.65 3.54 12.71
CA ASN A 156 -20.59 2.84 11.84
C ASN A 156 -19.90 2.06 10.73
N ARG A 157 -18.53 2.00 10.74
CA ARG A 157 -17.69 1.36 9.74
C ARG A 157 -17.73 2.00 8.34
N ALA A 158 -18.23 3.23 8.23
CA ALA A 158 -18.12 4.02 7.00
C ALA A 158 -16.73 4.66 6.91
N LEU A 159 -16.20 4.80 5.69
CA LEU A 159 -14.95 5.52 5.47
C LEU A 159 -15.12 6.98 5.90
N LEU A 160 -14.13 7.55 6.59
CA LEU A 160 -14.13 8.95 7.01
C LEU A 160 -14.18 9.86 5.77
N PRO A 161 -15.21 10.71 5.62
CA PRO A 161 -15.43 11.49 4.39
C PRO A 161 -14.28 12.43 4.03
N ASP A 162 -13.69 13.08 5.03
CA ASP A 162 -12.55 13.99 4.83
C ASP A 162 -11.28 13.26 4.34
N GLN A 163 -10.99 12.10 4.88
CA GLN A 163 -9.87 11.27 4.43
C GLN A 163 -10.13 10.67 3.06
N LEU A 164 -11.38 10.28 2.77
CA LEU A 164 -11.76 9.79 1.45
C LEU A 164 -11.59 10.88 0.39
N GLU A 165 -11.97 12.12 0.67
CA GLU A 165 -11.76 13.26 -0.22
C GLU A 165 -10.27 13.49 -0.50
N ARG A 166 -9.42 13.40 0.53
CA ARG A 166 -7.96 13.49 0.38
C ARG A 166 -7.39 12.35 -0.45
N PHE A 167 -7.88 11.13 -0.25
CA PHE A 167 -7.50 9.97 -1.07
C PHE A 167 -7.87 10.18 -2.55
N GLU A 168 -9.07 10.67 -2.83
CA GLU A 168 -9.50 10.99 -4.21
C GLU A 168 -8.63 12.10 -4.82
N SER A 169 -8.24 13.11 -4.03
CA SER A 169 -7.32 14.17 -4.48
C SER A 169 -5.94 13.64 -4.84
N LEU A 170 -5.43 12.64 -4.13
CA LEU A 170 -4.15 12.00 -4.49
C LEU A 170 -4.17 11.36 -5.88
N LYS A 171 -5.31 10.81 -6.31
CA LYS A 171 -5.45 10.18 -7.63
C LYS A 171 -5.17 11.15 -8.78
N THR A 172 -5.35 12.44 -8.57
CA THR A 172 -5.10 13.47 -9.58
C THR A 172 -3.80 14.23 -9.37
N LYS A 173 -3.29 14.26 -8.14
CA LYS A 173 -2.13 15.07 -7.76
C LYS A 173 -0.80 14.47 -8.21
N PHE A 174 -0.67 13.16 -8.26
CA PHE A 174 0.59 12.45 -8.50
C PHE A 174 0.58 11.55 -9.74
N VAL A 175 -0.37 11.73 -10.61
CA VAL A 175 -0.49 11.00 -11.88
C VAL A 175 0.17 11.75 -13.01
#